data_0f429901f1f318214a7e1dad9a75f3b8
#
_entry.id   0f429901f1f318214a7e1dad9a75f3b8
#
_cell.length_a   1.000
_cell.length_b   1.000
_cell.length_c   1.000
_cell.angle_alpha   90.00
_cell.angle_beta   90.00
_cell.angle_gamma   90.00
#
_symmetry.space_group_name_H-M   'P 1'
#
loop_
_entity.id
_entity.type
_entity.pdbx_description
1 polymer ?
#
loop_
_entity_poly.entity_id
_entity_poly.type
_entity_poly.pdbx_seq_one_letter_code
_entity_poly.pdbx_strand_id
1 'polypeptide(L)'
;MRRMVIYTGNLCGYCSMAKKLLKGKNIDFEEINIHNQYDKKEEMIELSGGRMSVPQIFYGEQHIGGCDDLYNMENNGELDKVLSKEID
;
A
#
# COMPACT_ATOMS: atom_id res chain seq x y z
N MET A 1 -16.35 4.96 1.38
CA MET A 1 -15.23 5.10 2.30
C MET A 1 -13.99 4.43 1.74
N ARG A 2 -12.89 5.14 1.70
CA ARG A 2 -11.66 4.56 1.14
C ARG A 2 -10.95 3.73 2.19
N ARG A 3 -10.23 2.74 1.71
CA ARG A 3 -9.53 1.81 2.58
C ARG A 3 -8.08 1.66 2.13
N MET A 4 -7.18 1.65 3.10
CA MET A 4 -5.77 1.41 2.81
C MET A 4 -5.55 -0.10 2.69
N VAL A 5 -4.97 -0.53 1.58
CA VAL A 5 -4.67 -1.94 1.30
C VAL A 5 -3.21 -2.06 0.90
N ILE A 6 -2.52 -3.03 1.47
CA ILE A 6 -1.14 -3.30 1.12
C ILE A 6 -0.98 -4.76 0.70
N TYR A 7 -0.48 -4.97 -0.51
CA TYR A 7 -0.14 -6.30 -1.00
C TYR A 7 1.30 -6.59 -0.62
N THR A 8 1.53 -7.71 0.03
CA THR A 8 2.85 -8.08 0.56
C THR A 8 3.27 -9.47 0.11
N GLY A 9 4.50 -9.84 0.41
CA GLY A 9 5.01 -11.18 0.21
C GLY A 9 5.81 -11.63 1.42
N ASN A 10 6.22 -12.89 1.40
CA ASN A 10 7.03 -13.44 2.48
C ASN A 10 8.46 -12.92 2.39
N LEU A 11 9.12 -12.78 3.55
CA LEU A 11 10.51 -12.35 3.64
C LEU A 11 10.77 -11.04 2.88
N CYS A 12 9.88 -10.09 3.05
CA CYS A 12 9.95 -8.81 2.35
C CYS A 12 10.24 -7.69 3.34
N GLY A 13 11.49 -7.20 3.36
CA GLY A 13 11.88 -6.12 4.24
C GLY A 13 11.16 -4.81 3.92
N TYR A 14 10.97 -4.51 2.66
CA TYR A 14 10.24 -3.31 2.25
C TYR A 14 8.77 -3.35 2.64
N CYS A 15 8.18 -4.54 2.62
CA CYS A 15 6.81 -4.71 3.11
C CYS A 15 6.72 -4.38 4.60
N SER A 16 7.69 -4.85 5.36
CA SER A 16 7.74 -4.56 6.80
C SER A 16 7.92 -3.08 7.07
N MET A 17 8.77 -2.41 6.30
CA MET A 17 8.98 -0.97 6.44
C MET A 17 7.72 -0.18 6.12
N ALA A 18 7.02 -0.55 5.06
CA ALA A 18 5.78 0.13 4.69
C ALA A 18 4.73 -0.04 5.77
N LYS A 19 4.58 -1.25 6.29
CA LYS A 19 3.62 -1.50 7.37
C LYS A 19 3.98 -0.72 8.62
N LYS A 20 5.25 -0.62 8.93
CA LYS A 20 5.71 0.13 10.10
C LYS A 20 5.34 1.60 9.99
N LEU A 21 5.50 2.20 8.82
CA LEU A 21 5.14 3.59 8.60
C LEU A 21 3.64 3.78 8.81
N LEU A 22 2.83 2.92 8.21
CA LEU A 22 1.37 3.02 8.33
C LEU A 22 0.93 2.89 9.79
N LYS A 23 1.49 1.93 10.51
CA LYS A 23 1.18 1.74 11.92
C LYS A 23 1.61 2.94 12.77
N GLY A 24 2.77 3.50 12.46
CA GLY A 24 3.27 4.67 13.18
C GLY A 24 2.40 5.89 13.02
N LYS A 25 1.67 5.97 11.93
CA LYS A 25 0.72 7.06 11.69
C LYS A 25 -0.70 6.73 12.13
N ASN A 26 -0.89 5.59 12.76
CA ASN A 26 -2.20 5.11 13.21
C ASN A 26 -3.18 4.93 12.05
N ILE A 27 -2.67 4.49 10.91
CA ILE A 27 -3.49 4.22 9.74
C ILE A 27 -3.83 2.73 9.72
N ASP A 28 -5.13 2.42 9.77
CA ASP A 28 -5.58 1.05 9.63
C ASP A 28 -5.43 0.61 8.18
N PHE A 29 -5.03 -0.63 7.97
CA PHE A 29 -4.88 -1.15 6.62
C PHE A 29 -5.19 -2.63 6.58
N GLU A 30 -5.57 -3.09 5.40
CA GLU A 30 -5.73 -4.51 5.14
C GLU A 30 -4.46 -5.01 4.46
N GLU A 31 -3.91 -6.11 4.97
CA GLU A 31 -2.75 -6.73 4.35
C GLU A 31 -3.17 -7.97 3.57
N ILE A 32 -2.75 -8.03 2.30
CA ILE A 32 -3.01 -9.19 1.44
C ILE A 32 -1.66 -9.77 1.05
N ASN A 33 -1.34 -10.94 1.61
CA ASN A 33 -0.07 -11.61 1.29
C ASN A 33 -0.26 -12.47 0.05
N ILE A 34 0.38 -12.07 -1.06
CA ILE A 34 0.18 -12.75 -2.34
C ILE A 34 0.83 -14.12 -2.41
N HIS A 35 1.73 -14.44 -1.50
CA HIS A 35 2.30 -15.79 -1.42
C HIS A 35 1.34 -16.78 -0.76
N ASN A 36 0.43 -16.29 0.06
CA ASN A 36 -0.59 -17.11 0.71
C ASN A 36 -1.91 -17.10 -0.04
N GLN A 37 -2.17 -16.03 -0.80
CA GLN A 37 -3.40 -15.87 -1.58
C GLN A 37 -3.02 -15.70 -3.04
N TYR A 38 -2.86 -16.81 -3.71
CA TYR A 38 -2.25 -16.88 -5.03
C TYR A 38 -2.95 -16.07 -6.10
N ASP A 39 -4.28 -16.07 -6.06
CA ASP A 39 -5.08 -15.32 -7.03
C ASP A 39 -4.94 -13.80 -6.85
N LYS A 40 -4.53 -13.36 -5.67
CA LYS A 40 -4.39 -11.93 -5.38
C LYS A 40 -3.17 -11.32 -6.07
N LYS A 41 -2.20 -12.13 -6.48
CA LYS A 41 -1.04 -11.61 -7.20
C LYS A 41 -1.47 -11.02 -8.54
N GLU A 42 -2.34 -11.71 -9.27
CA GLU A 42 -2.82 -11.20 -10.55
C GLU A 42 -3.65 -9.93 -10.36
N GLU A 43 -4.46 -9.90 -9.31
CA GLU A 43 -5.22 -8.70 -8.98
C GLU A 43 -4.29 -7.52 -8.72
N MET A 44 -3.23 -7.73 -7.95
CA MET A 44 -2.24 -6.69 -7.66
C MET A 44 -1.58 -6.18 -8.94
N ILE A 45 -1.17 -7.09 -9.82
CA ILE A 45 -0.51 -6.70 -11.07
C ILE A 45 -1.45 -5.85 -11.92
N GLU A 46 -2.70 -6.25 -12.03
CA GLU A 46 -3.67 -5.53 -12.82
C GLU A 46 -3.95 -4.15 -12.24
N LEU A 47 -4.18 -4.07 -10.93
CA LEU A 47 -4.50 -2.81 -10.27
C LEU A 47 -3.33 -1.83 -10.27
N SER A 48 -2.10 -2.33 -10.28
CA SER A 48 -0.91 -1.48 -10.25
C SER A 48 -0.39 -1.10 -11.64
N GLY A 49 -1.11 -1.47 -12.68
CA GLY A 49 -0.69 -1.15 -14.04
C GLY A 49 0.48 -1.99 -14.54
N GLY A 50 0.60 -3.21 -14.02
CA GLY A 50 1.62 -4.16 -14.48
C GLY A 50 2.78 -4.38 -13.53
N ARG A 51 2.77 -3.79 -12.34
CA ARG A 51 3.87 -3.96 -11.40
C ARG A 51 3.75 -5.29 -10.69
N MET A 52 4.86 -6.03 -10.61
CA MET A 52 4.89 -7.36 -10.02
C MET A 52 5.61 -7.41 -8.68
N SER A 53 6.23 -6.31 -8.26
CA SER A 53 6.97 -6.27 -7.02
C SER A 53 6.05 -6.02 -5.83
N VAL A 54 6.50 -6.38 -4.64
CA VAL A 54 5.83 -6.05 -3.38
C VAL A 54 6.75 -5.18 -2.55
N PRO A 55 6.20 -4.30 -1.70
CA PRO A 55 4.77 -4.07 -1.49
C PRO A 55 4.14 -3.25 -2.62
N GLN A 56 2.83 -3.38 -2.78
CA GLN A 56 2.04 -2.46 -3.59
C GLN A 56 0.91 -1.95 -2.72
N ILE A 57 0.75 -0.65 -2.66
CA ILE A 57 -0.11 0.02 -1.69
C ILE A 57 -1.17 0.83 -2.41
N PHE A 58 -2.41 0.72 -1.92
CA PHE A 58 -3.55 1.40 -2.52
C PHE A 58 -4.37 2.08 -1.43
N TYR A 59 -4.91 3.25 -1.75
CA TYR A 59 -5.89 3.89 -0.89
C TYR A 59 -7.17 4.06 -1.69
N GLY A 60 -8.13 3.19 -1.43
CA GLY A 60 -9.29 3.07 -2.31
C GLY A 60 -8.83 2.66 -3.70
N GLU A 61 -9.21 3.41 -4.70
CA GLU A 61 -8.81 3.13 -6.08
C GLU A 61 -7.49 3.79 -6.46
N GLN A 62 -6.94 4.62 -5.59
CA GLN A 62 -5.68 5.30 -5.88
C GLN A 62 -4.50 4.40 -5.59
N HIS A 63 -3.66 4.19 -6.60
CA HIS A 63 -2.42 3.44 -6.45
C HIS A 63 -1.35 4.35 -5.86
N ILE A 64 -0.95 4.08 -4.63
CA ILE A 64 0.13 4.84 -3.99
C ILE A 64 1.48 4.40 -4.53
N GLY A 65 1.67 3.10 -4.68
CA GLY A 65 2.91 2.55 -5.19
C GLY A 65 3.57 1.60 -4.22
N GLY A 66 4.90 1.54 -4.25
CA GLY A 66 5.68 0.70 -3.35
C GLY A 66 6.11 1.43 -2.09
N CYS A 67 7.07 0.82 -1.39
CA CYS A 67 7.57 1.39 -0.15
C CYS A 67 8.21 2.77 -0.36
N ASP A 68 9.03 2.91 -1.42
CA ASP A 68 9.70 4.18 -1.71
C ASP A 68 8.68 5.28 -1.98
N ASP A 69 7.65 4.96 -2.75
CA ASP A 69 6.60 5.92 -3.06
C ASP A 69 5.86 6.36 -1.81
N LEU A 70 5.58 5.42 -0.91
CA LEU A 70 4.89 5.71 0.34
C LEU A 70 5.73 6.66 1.21
N TYR A 71 7.03 6.36 1.35
CA TYR A 71 7.90 7.20 2.15
C TYR A 71 8.09 8.59 1.54
N ASN A 72 8.17 8.66 0.21
CA ASN A 72 8.27 9.96 -0.46
C ASN A 72 7.02 10.81 -0.21
N MET A 73 5.85 10.20 -0.28
CA MET A 73 4.61 10.92 -0.01
C MET A 73 4.53 11.38 1.44
N GLU A 74 5.02 10.58 2.37
CA GLU A 74 5.04 10.99 3.76
C GLU A 74 6.00 12.16 3.96
N ASN A 75 7.18 12.10 3.35
CA ASN A 75 8.21 13.13 3.53
C ASN A 75 7.80 14.47 2.95
N ASN A 76 7.00 14.49 1.89
CA ASN A 76 6.58 15.74 1.27
C ASN A 76 5.18 16.19 1.66
N GLY A 77 4.55 15.49 2.60
CA GLY A 77 3.23 15.86 3.11
C GLY A 77 2.05 15.38 2.27
N GLU A 78 2.31 14.70 1.17
CA GLU A 78 1.22 14.27 0.28
C GLU A 78 0.36 13.17 0.88
N LEU A 79 0.95 12.30 1.72
CA LEU A 79 0.19 11.20 2.29
C LEU A 79 -0.95 11.73 3.15
N ASP A 80 -0.68 12.72 3.98
CA ASP A 80 -1.73 13.31 4.81
C ASP A 80 -2.82 13.97 3.97
N LYS A 81 -2.44 14.57 2.83
CA LYS A 81 -3.41 15.17 1.92
C LYS A 81 -4.31 14.11 1.30
N VAL A 82 -3.75 12.98 0.90
CA VAL A 82 -4.52 11.89 0.32
C VAL A 82 -5.53 11.37 1.34
N LEU A 83 -5.08 11.18 2.59
CA LEU A 83 -5.94 10.67 3.65
C LEU A 83 -7.07 11.65 3.98
N SER A 84 -6.81 12.95 3.95
CA SER A 84 -7.81 13.94 4.29
C SER A 84 -8.91 14.05 3.25
N LYS A 85 -8.66 13.64 2.00
CA LYS A 85 -9.67 13.67 0.95
C LYS A 85 -10.82 12.70 1.20
N GLU A 86 -10.65 11.75 2.10
CA GLU A 86 -11.69 10.81 2.42
C GLU A 86 -12.93 11.48 3.03
N ILE A 87 -12.75 12.64 3.60
CA ILE A 87 -13.83 13.37 4.27
C ILE A 87 -14.91 13.82 3.30
N ASP A 88 -14.54 13.98 2.05
CA ASP A 88 -15.50 14.36 1.02
C ASP A 88 -16.43 13.18 0.67
#